data_6be2daaa1579a1d3fc5d57031cf84ed9
#
_entry.id   6be2daaa1579a1d3fc5d57031cf84ed9
#
_cell.length_a   1.000
_cell.length_b   1.000
_cell.length_c   1.000
_cell.angle_alpha   90.00
_cell.angle_beta   90.00
_cell.angle_gamma   90.00
#
_symmetry.space_group_name_H-M   'P 1'
#
loop_
_entity.id
_entity.type
_entity.pdbx_description
1 polymer ?
#
loop_
_entity_poly.entity_id
_entity_poly.type
_entity_poly.pdbx_seq_one_letter_code
_entity_poly.pdbx_strand_id
1 'polypeptide(L)'
;MAMSIRYLSTRGQAPALDFEGALLAGLARDGGLYVPESLPSFTPSDLAAMRNLSYPELATTIIAPFVEGSIDRQTLSRLATESYRDFRHQAVAPLLQLDQDQWLLELFHGPTLAFKDFALQLLGRLLNHVLARRGERVVIMGATSGDTGSAAIEGCRHCDNVDIFILYPEGRVSDVQRRQMTTVQLTTFIT
;
A
#
# COMPACT_ATOMS: atom_id res chain seq x y z
N MET A 1 -27.55 -1.43 7.50
CA MET A 1 -26.11 -1.40 7.80
C MET A 1 -25.42 -2.19 6.71
N ALA A 2 -24.54 -1.56 5.92
CA ALA A 2 -23.70 -2.32 5.00
C ALA A 2 -22.81 -3.25 5.85
N MET A 3 -22.75 -4.53 5.49
CA MET A 3 -21.86 -5.47 6.18
C MET A 3 -20.44 -5.22 5.69
N SER A 4 -19.50 -4.96 6.61
CA SER A 4 -18.09 -4.86 6.28
C SER A 4 -17.60 -6.15 5.61
N ILE A 5 -16.76 -6.02 4.58
CA ILE A 5 -16.17 -7.16 3.88
C ILE A 5 -15.28 -7.95 4.86
N ARG A 6 -15.44 -9.27 4.85
CA ARG A 6 -14.57 -10.17 5.59
C ARG A 6 -13.44 -10.68 4.68
N TYR A 7 -12.35 -11.06 5.30
CA TYR A 7 -11.16 -11.58 4.62
C TYR A 7 -10.98 -13.06 4.97
N LEU A 8 -10.93 -13.89 3.94
CA LEU A 8 -10.81 -15.34 4.05
C LEU A 8 -9.41 -15.80 3.63
N SER A 9 -8.90 -16.84 4.28
CA SER A 9 -7.66 -17.47 3.83
C SER A 9 -7.90 -18.21 2.51
N THR A 10 -6.95 -18.06 1.57
CA THR A 10 -6.94 -18.82 0.31
C THR A 10 -6.83 -20.33 0.50
N ARG A 11 -6.44 -20.81 1.70
CA ARG A 11 -6.42 -22.23 2.07
C ARG A 11 -7.65 -22.67 2.88
N GLY A 12 -8.48 -21.74 3.31
CA GLY A 12 -9.79 -21.98 3.91
C GLY A 12 -9.78 -22.56 5.33
N GLN A 13 -8.63 -22.69 5.99
CA GLN A 13 -8.53 -23.28 7.34
C GLN A 13 -8.24 -22.26 8.44
N ALA A 14 -7.93 -21.01 8.08
CA ALA A 14 -7.77 -19.94 9.04
C ALA A 14 -9.11 -19.21 9.28
N PRO A 15 -9.33 -18.63 10.49
CA PRO A 15 -10.53 -17.85 10.75
C PRO A 15 -10.61 -16.63 9.83
N ALA A 16 -11.84 -16.28 9.44
CA ALA A 16 -12.09 -15.04 8.70
C ALA A 16 -11.84 -13.82 9.59
N LEU A 17 -11.21 -12.79 9.02
CA LEU A 17 -10.84 -11.54 9.70
C LEU A 17 -11.57 -10.35 9.08
N ASP A 18 -11.60 -9.23 9.79
CA ASP A 18 -11.86 -7.92 9.21
C ASP A 18 -10.60 -7.37 8.52
N PHE A 19 -10.68 -6.17 7.94
CA PHE A 19 -9.54 -5.56 7.27
C PHE A 19 -8.35 -5.37 8.20
N GLU A 20 -8.57 -4.85 9.41
CA GLU A 20 -7.52 -4.60 10.39
C GLU A 20 -6.82 -5.90 10.82
N GLY A 21 -7.59 -6.93 11.11
CA GLY A 21 -7.06 -8.24 11.45
C GLY A 21 -6.24 -8.85 10.31
N ALA A 22 -6.69 -8.73 9.06
CA ALA A 22 -5.96 -9.22 7.89
C ALA A 22 -4.66 -8.42 7.65
N LEU A 23 -4.71 -7.10 7.81
CA LEU A 23 -3.56 -6.21 7.68
C LEU A 23 -2.45 -6.57 8.68
N LEU A 24 -2.81 -6.78 9.96
CA LEU A 24 -1.86 -7.10 11.01
C LEU A 24 -1.35 -8.54 10.95
N ALA A 25 -2.19 -9.49 10.49
CA ALA A 25 -1.79 -10.88 10.37
C ALA A 25 -0.76 -11.11 9.25
N GLY A 26 -0.83 -10.34 8.16
CA GLY A 26 -0.04 -10.55 6.94
C GLY A 26 -0.40 -11.89 6.29
N LEU A 27 0.23 -13.00 6.73
CA LEU A 27 -0.11 -14.35 6.30
C LEU A 27 -1.14 -15.00 7.23
N ALA A 28 -2.03 -15.80 6.66
CA ALA A 28 -2.94 -16.62 7.45
C ALA A 28 -2.21 -17.76 8.17
N ARG A 29 -2.74 -18.21 9.31
CA ARG A 29 -2.12 -19.26 10.15
C ARG A 29 -1.94 -20.60 9.42
N ASP A 30 -2.74 -20.84 8.38
CA ASP A 30 -2.66 -22.03 7.52
C ASP A 30 -1.67 -21.85 6.36
N GLY A 31 -0.93 -20.72 6.32
CA GLY A 31 0.01 -20.36 5.27
C GLY A 31 -0.64 -19.83 4.00
N GLY A 32 -1.94 -19.54 4.03
CA GLY A 32 -2.67 -18.87 2.95
C GLY A 32 -2.50 -17.35 2.99
N LEU A 33 -3.04 -16.68 1.98
CA LEU A 33 -3.20 -15.23 1.92
C LEU A 33 -4.63 -14.88 2.33
N TYR A 34 -4.82 -13.73 2.98
CA TYR A 34 -6.15 -13.19 3.19
C TYR A 34 -6.63 -12.45 1.95
N VAL A 35 -7.81 -12.83 1.45
CA VAL A 35 -8.48 -12.20 0.31
C VAL A 35 -9.89 -11.78 0.72
N PRO A 36 -10.46 -10.71 0.15
CA PRO A 36 -11.82 -10.31 0.45
C PRO A 36 -12.82 -11.40 0.05
N GLU A 37 -13.80 -11.66 0.89
CA GLU A 37 -14.88 -12.64 0.64
C GLU A 37 -15.72 -12.28 -0.59
N SER A 38 -15.87 -10.98 -0.86
CA SER A 38 -16.56 -10.45 -2.02
C SER A 38 -15.86 -9.22 -2.56
N LEU A 39 -15.97 -9.01 -3.87
CA LEU A 39 -15.45 -7.81 -4.51
C LEU A 39 -16.57 -6.77 -4.67
N PRO A 40 -16.33 -5.50 -4.33
CA PRO A 40 -17.26 -4.43 -4.65
C PRO A 40 -17.49 -4.36 -6.15
N SER A 41 -18.71 -4.06 -6.56
CA SER A 41 -19.06 -3.79 -7.95
C SER A 41 -19.40 -2.31 -8.14
N PHE A 42 -18.99 -1.76 -9.27
CA PHE A 42 -19.27 -0.38 -9.66
C PHE A 42 -20.14 -0.40 -10.92
N THR A 43 -21.23 0.34 -10.87
CA THR A 43 -22.11 0.51 -12.04
C THR A 43 -21.49 1.48 -13.05
N PRO A 44 -21.95 1.52 -14.31
CA PRO A 44 -21.53 2.54 -15.28
C PRO A 44 -21.73 3.98 -14.76
N SER A 45 -22.78 4.21 -13.94
CA SER A 45 -23.03 5.51 -13.30
C SER A 45 -21.97 5.85 -12.28
N ASP A 46 -21.54 4.86 -11.46
CA ASP A 46 -20.46 5.06 -10.49
C ASP A 46 -19.14 5.41 -11.19
N LEU A 47 -18.81 4.67 -12.27
CA LEU A 47 -17.62 4.93 -13.06
C LEU A 47 -17.67 6.33 -13.71
N ALA A 48 -18.83 6.74 -14.21
CA ALA A 48 -18.99 8.10 -14.75
C ALA A 48 -18.80 9.18 -13.70
N ALA A 49 -19.27 8.96 -12.47
CA ALA A 49 -19.08 9.88 -11.34
C ALA A 49 -17.62 10.00 -10.90
N MET A 50 -16.81 8.97 -11.12
CA MET A 50 -15.39 8.97 -10.79
C MET A 50 -14.49 9.72 -11.80
N ARG A 51 -15.01 10.09 -12.99
CA ARG A 51 -14.23 10.64 -14.10
C ARG A 51 -13.37 11.85 -13.74
N ASN A 52 -13.86 12.71 -12.87
CA ASN A 52 -13.20 13.98 -12.53
C ASN A 52 -12.53 13.96 -11.16
N LEU A 53 -12.45 12.80 -10.51
CA LEU A 53 -11.77 12.68 -9.24
C LEU A 53 -10.26 12.75 -9.43
N SER A 54 -9.58 13.41 -8.50
CA SER A 54 -8.13 13.27 -8.37
C SER A 54 -7.75 11.83 -8.01
N TYR A 55 -6.50 11.45 -8.23
CA TYR A 55 -6.06 10.09 -7.92
C TYR A 55 -6.28 9.71 -6.43
N PRO A 56 -5.99 10.56 -5.42
CA PRO A 56 -6.32 10.24 -4.02
C PRO A 56 -7.82 10.07 -3.75
N GLU A 57 -8.67 10.87 -4.38
CA GLU A 57 -10.12 10.74 -4.25
C GLU A 57 -10.64 9.45 -4.90
N LEU A 58 -10.09 9.11 -6.07
CA LEU A 58 -10.39 7.85 -6.74
C LEU A 58 -9.93 6.67 -5.90
N ALA A 59 -8.69 6.68 -5.39
CA ALA A 59 -8.16 5.65 -4.49
C ALA A 59 -9.05 5.49 -3.25
N THR A 60 -9.45 6.59 -2.63
CA THR A 60 -10.38 6.59 -1.48
C THR A 60 -11.70 5.92 -1.85
N THR A 61 -12.26 6.25 -3.00
CA THR A 61 -13.56 5.72 -3.44
C THR A 61 -13.51 4.22 -3.72
N ILE A 62 -12.43 3.75 -4.35
CA ILE A 62 -12.25 2.33 -4.69
C ILE A 62 -11.90 1.50 -3.45
N ILE A 63 -11.11 2.03 -2.52
CA ILE A 63 -10.62 1.30 -1.36
C ILE A 63 -11.63 1.31 -0.19
N ALA A 64 -12.46 2.34 -0.08
CA ALA A 64 -13.39 2.49 1.05
C ALA A 64 -14.22 1.23 1.37
N PRO A 65 -14.82 0.51 0.42
CA PRO A 65 -15.58 -0.70 0.71
C PRO A 65 -14.72 -1.82 1.36
N PHE A 66 -13.43 -1.89 1.01
CA PHE A 66 -12.53 -2.93 1.53
C PHE A 66 -12.11 -2.70 2.98
N VAL A 67 -12.12 -1.45 3.43
CA VAL A 67 -11.67 -1.06 4.78
C VAL A 67 -12.82 -0.66 5.70
N GLU A 68 -14.07 -0.80 5.22
CA GLU A 68 -15.26 -0.42 5.95
C GLU A 68 -15.35 -1.12 7.32
N GLY A 69 -15.71 -0.37 8.35
CA GLY A 69 -15.73 -0.84 9.74
C GLY A 69 -14.39 -0.80 10.45
N SER A 70 -13.26 -0.74 9.73
CA SER A 70 -11.91 -0.64 10.29
C SER A 70 -11.35 0.77 10.20
N ILE A 71 -11.54 1.45 9.05
CA ILE A 71 -11.03 2.80 8.79
C ILE A 71 -12.17 3.64 8.20
N ASP A 72 -12.45 4.78 8.81
CA ASP A 72 -13.45 5.70 8.30
C ASP A 72 -12.98 6.42 7.02
N ARG A 73 -13.96 6.88 6.22
CA ARG A 73 -13.70 7.48 4.91
C ARG A 73 -12.83 8.75 4.99
N GLN A 74 -12.97 9.55 6.03
CA GLN A 74 -12.17 10.78 6.19
C GLN A 74 -10.72 10.44 6.47
N THR A 75 -10.46 9.49 7.36
CA THR A 75 -9.13 8.96 7.64
C THR A 75 -8.51 8.36 6.39
N LEU A 76 -9.24 7.50 5.65
CA LEU A 76 -8.75 6.90 4.41
C LEU A 76 -8.39 7.97 3.38
N SER A 77 -9.21 9.00 3.20
CA SER A 77 -8.96 10.11 2.28
C SER A 77 -7.68 10.87 2.62
N ARG A 78 -7.45 11.14 3.91
CA ARG A 78 -6.21 11.77 4.38
C ARG A 78 -5.01 10.89 4.09
N LEU A 79 -5.06 9.60 4.43
CA LEU A 79 -3.96 8.65 4.19
C LEU A 79 -3.65 8.50 2.70
N ALA A 80 -4.67 8.43 1.84
CA ALA A 80 -4.49 8.39 0.38
C ALA A 80 -3.83 9.68 -0.14
N THR A 81 -4.29 10.85 0.32
CA THR A 81 -3.70 12.14 -0.06
C THR A 81 -2.23 12.23 0.34
N GLU A 82 -1.90 11.84 1.56
CA GLU A 82 -0.52 11.81 2.05
C GLU A 82 0.35 10.79 1.28
N SER A 83 -0.23 9.66 0.87
CA SER A 83 0.49 8.60 0.16
C SER A 83 0.93 8.99 -1.24
N TYR A 84 0.09 9.74 -1.94
CA TYR A 84 0.33 10.06 -3.35
C TYR A 84 0.84 11.49 -3.57
N ARG A 85 1.03 12.29 -2.50
CA ARG A 85 1.49 13.68 -2.57
C ARG A 85 2.86 13.84 -3.24
N ASP A 86 3.78 12.92 -2.97
CA ASP A 86 5.17 13.01 -3.41
C ASP A 86 5.42 12.32 -4.77
N PHE A 87 4.34 11.88 -5.45
CA PHE A 87 4.43 11.39 -6.82
C PHE A 87 4.69 12.56 -7.78
N ARG A 88 5.56 12.33 -8.76
CA ARG A 88 6.09 13.36 -9.65
C ARG A 88 5.17 13.75 -10.80
N HIS A 89 4.04 13.07 -10.97
CA HIS A 89 3.04 13.34 -11.98
C HIS A 89 1.67 13.58 -11.34
N GLN A 90 0.95 14.63 -11.80
CA GLN A 90 -0.33 15.01 -11.21
C GLN A 90 -1.38 13.88 -11.29
N ALA A 91 -1.38 13.10 -12.36
CA ALA A 91 -2.27 11.94 -12.50
C ALA A 91 -1.77 10.71 -11.72
N VAL A 92 -0.63 10.78 -11.04
CA VAL A 92 0.02 9.70 -10.27
C VAL A 92 0.37 8.48 -11.15
N ALA A 93 -0.60 7.92 -11.87
CA ALA A 93 -0.44 6.84 -12.84
C ALA A 93 -1.01 7.26 -14.21
N PRO A 94 -0.29 8.09 -14.98
CA PRO A 94 -0.77 8.52 -16.29
C PRO A 94 -0.84 7.36 -17.27
N LEU A 95 -1.82 7.44 -18.16
CA LEU A 95 -2.03 6.52 -19.26
C LEU A 95 -1.67 7.20 -20.57
N LEU A 96 -0.57 6.77 -21.20
CA LEU A 96 -0.07 7.31 -22.46
C LEU A 96 -0.54 6.44 -23.63
N GLN A 97 -1.22 7.04 -24.58
CA GLN A 97 -1.56 6.35 -25.84
C GLN A 97 -0.35 6.29 -26.77
N LEU A 98 0.07 5.08 -27.13
CA LEU A 98 1.19 4.83 -28.04
C LEU A 98 0.73 4.65 -29.47
N ASP A 99 -0.45 4.02 -29.67
CA ASP A 99 -1.06 3.76 -30.96
C ASP A 99 -2.59 3.64 -30.79
N GLN A 100 -3.32 3.38 -31.85
CA GLN A 100 -4.79 3.35 -31.89
C GLN A 100 -5.37 2.49 -30.75
N ASP A 101 -4.79 1.29 -30.51
CA ASP A 101 -5.26 0.33 -29.52
C ASP A 101 -4.18 -0.04 -28.48
N GLN A 102 -3.09 0.75 -28.41
CA GLN A 102 -1.99 0.50 -27.47
C GLN A 102 -1.83 1.65 -26.49
N TRP A 103 -1.83 1.29 -25.21
CA TRP A 103 -1.69 2.23 -24.11
C TRP A 103 -0.60 1.77 -23.16
N LEU A 104 0.18 2.72 -22.67
CA LEU A 104 1.20 2.52 -21.64
C LEU A 104 0.73 3.15 -20.33
N LEU A 105 0.55 2.32 -19.30
CA LEU A 105 0.33 2.81 -17.94
C LEU A 105 1.68 3.04 -17.27
N GLU A 106 2.02 4.29 -16.99
CA GLU A 106 3.29 4.65 -16.38
C GLU A 106 3.23 4.49 -14.86
N LEU A 107 4.02 3.57 -14.31
CA LEU A 107 4.04 3.26 -12.86
C LEU A 107 5.36 3.63 -12.19
N PHE A 108 6.10 4.58 -12.76
CA PHE A 108 7.43 5.00 -12.26
C PHE A 108 7.48 6.43 -11.72
N HIS A 109 6.34 7.05 -11.42
CA HIS A 109 6.28 8.43 -10.91
C HIS A 109 6.36 8.53 -9.37
N GLY A 110 6.46 7.41 -8.67
CA GLY A 110 6.60 7.39 -7.21
C GLY A 110 8.00 7.79 -6.72
N PRO A 111 8.18 7.92 -5.40
CA PRO A 111 9.43 8.42 -4.80
C PRO A 111 10.64 7.52 -5.10
N THR A 112 10.47 6.20 -5.21
CA THR A 112 11.56 5.28 -5.52
C THR A 112 11.62 4.89 -7.01
N LEU A 113 10.70 5.38 -7.83
CA LEU A 113 10.52 5.06 -9.25
C LEU A 113 10.09 3.62 -9.52
N ALA A 114 9.81 2.83 -8.49
CA ALA A 114 9.29 1.48 -8.60
C ALA A 114 7.75 1.49 -8.56
N PHE A 115 7.10 0.60 -9.35
CA PHE A 115 5.64 0.44 -9.30
C PHE A 115 5.12 0.09 -7.90
N LYS A 116 5.98 -0.47 -7.06
CA LYS A 116 5.68 -0.84 -5.67
C LYS A 116 5.35 0.35 -4.77
N ASP A 117 5.75 1.56 -5.15
CA ASP A 117 5.40 2.78 -4.43
C ASP A 117 3.88 2.95 -4.30
N PHE A 118 3.11 2.57 -5.32
CA PHE A 118 1.65 2.69 -5.29
C PHE A 118 1.00 1.98 -4.11
N ALA A 119 1.45 0.76 -3.82
CA ALA A 119 0.92 -0.01 -2.70
C ALA A 119 1.62 0.33 -1.39
N LEU A 120 2.95 0.41 -1.37
CA LEU A 120 3.72 0.49 -0.13
C LEU A 120 3.62 1.86 0.55
N GLN A 121 3.44 2.96 -0.21
CA GLN A 121 3.16 4.27 0.37
C GLN A 121 1.85 4.30 1.16
N LEU A 122 0.81 3.66 0.65
CA LEU A 122 -0.48 3.57 1.35
C LEU A 122 -0.44 2.53 2.48
N LEU A 123 0.16 1.36 2.23
CA LEU A 123 0.26 0.27 3.20
C LEU A 123 0.96 0.71 4.49
N GLY A 124 2.10 1.39 4.38
CA GLY A 124 2.83 1.90 5.54
C GLY A 124 1.96 2.83 6.39
N ARG A 125 1.23 3.75 5.76
CA ARG A 125 0.34 4.69 6.47
C ARG A 125 -0.88 4.01 7.10
N LEU A 126 -1.50 3.06 6.41
CA LEU A 126 -2.60 2.26 6.95
C LEU A 126 -2.14 1.47 8.17
N LEU A 127 -0.99 0.80 8.06
CA LEU A 127 -0.40 0.03 9.15
C LEU A 127 -0.08 0.92 10.34
N ASN A 128 0.61 2.05 10.12
CA ASN A 128 0.95 3.00 11.19
C ASN A 128 -0.30 3.57 11.88
N HIS A 129 -1.37 3.89 11.11
CA HIS A 129 -2.63 4.37 11.67
C HIS A 129 -3.28 3.32 12.60
N VAL A 130 -3.33 2.07 12.17
CA VAL A 130 -3.90 0.97 12.97
C VAL A 130 -3.08 0.74 14.24
N LEU A 131 -1.75 0.67 14.11
CA LEU A 131 -0.84 0.47 15.23
C LEU A 131 -0.90 1.61 16.25
N ALA A 132 -0.94 2.86 15.79
CA ALA A 132 -1.07 4.03 16.67
C ALA A 132 -2.37 4.00 17.48
N ARG A 133 -3.50 3.62 16.84
CA ARG A 133 -4.79 3.47 17.52
C ARG A 133 -4.78 2.37 18.58
N ARG A 134 -4.01 1.31 18.35
CA ARG A 134 -3.87 0.16 19.27
C ARG A 134 -2.81 0.36 20.34
N GLY A 135 -1.96 1.37 20.21
CA GLY A 135 -0.78 1.55 21.08
C GLY A 135 0.27 0.43 20.89
N GLU A 136 0.32 -0.15 19.70
CA GLU A 136 1.22 -1.25 19.34
C GLU A 136 2.33 -0.78 18.40
N ARG A 137 3.42 -1.55 18.35
CA ARG A 137 4.53 -1.37 17.41
C ARG A 137 4.82 -2.69 16.70
N VAL A 138 5.32 -2.63 15.48
CA VAL A 138 5.76 -3.81 14.73
C VAL A 138 7.14 -3.61 14.15
N VAL A 139 7.84 -4.73 13.97
CA VAL A 139 9.10 -4.79 13.24
C VAL A 139 8.86 -5.55 11.94
N ILE A 140 9.15 -4.89 10.82
CA ILE A 140 9.13 -5.52 9.50
C ILE A 140 10.54 -6.00 9.19
N MET A 141 10.69 -7.29 8.91
CA MET A 141 11.93 -7.86 8.40
C MET A 141 11.69 -8.38 6.98
N GLY A 142 12.41 -7.83 6.02
CA GLY A 142 12.29 -8.20 4.61
C GLY A 142 13.62 -8.63 4.00
N ALA A 143 13.58 -9.59 3.07
CA ALA A 143 14.71 -9.93 2.22
C ALA A 143 14.34 -9.58 0.78
N THR A 144 15.17 -8.79 0.10
CA THR A 144 14.86 -8.26 -1.22
C THR A 144 16.10 -8.05 -2.07
N SER A 145 15.92 -8.07 -3.39
CA SER A 145 16.97 -7.80 -4.36
C SER A 145 17.01 -6.34 -4.87
N GLY A 146 16.19 -5.44 -4.30
CA GLY A 146 16.25 -4.02 -4.70
C GLY A 146 14.93 -3.27 -4.55
N ASP A 147 14.10 -3.16 -5.58
CA ASP A 147 12.92 -2.30 -5.66
C ASP A 147 11.95 -2.42 -4.49
N THR A 148 11.69 -3.65 -4.03
CA THR A 148 10.77 -3.87 -2.90
C THR A 148 11.33 -3.32 -1.61
N GLY A 149 12.63 -3.47 -1.37
CA GLY A 149 13.28 -2.92 -0.18
C GLY A 149 13.26 -1.40 -0.16
N SER A 150 13.63 -0.77 -1.27
CA SER A 150 13.61 0.69 -1.42
C SER A 150 12.21 1.26 -1.18
N ALA A 151 11.20 0.67 -1.83
CA ALA A 151 9.82 1.13 -1.72
C ALA A 151 9.22 0.87 -0.32
N ALA A 152 9.59 -0.23 0.34
CA ALA A 152 9.14 -0.53 1.70
C ALA A 152 9.75 0.43 2.73
N ILE A 153 11.04 0.72 2.63
CA ILE A 153 11.73 1.69 3.49
C ILE A 153 11.10 3.08 3.32
N GLU A 154 10.89 3.52 2.07
CA GLU A 154 10.27 4.83 1.80
C GLU A 154 8.80 4.87 2.28
N GLY A 155 8.04 3.79 2.11
CA GLY A 155 6.66 3.67 2.60
C GLY A 155 6.55 3.73 4.13
N CYS A 156 7.58 3.26 4.85
CA CYS A 156 7.65 3.31 6.32
C CYS A 156 8.35 4.57 6.87
N ARG A 157 8.88 5.45 6.01
CA ARG A 157 9.70 6.60 6.41
C ARG A 157 9.05 7.53 7.43
N HIS A 158 7.73 7.64 7.41
CA HIS A 158 6.93 8.49 8.29
C HIS A 158 6.04 7.67 9.25
N CYS A 159 6.47 6.46 9.59
CA CYS A 159 5.71 5.55 10.44
C CYS A 159 6.37 5.42 11.81
N ASP A 160 5.83 6.10 12.81
CA ASP A 160 6.40 6.10 14.17
C ASP A 160 6.25 4.75 14.89
N ASN A 161 5.33 3.90 14.43
CA ASN A 161 5.04 2.60 15.05
C ASN A 161 5.57 1.40 14.26
N VAL A 162 6.41 1.64 13.27
CA VAL A 162 6.96 0.60 12.38
C VAL A 162 8.47 0.75 12.32
N ASP A 163 9.19 -0.27 12.76
CA ASP A 163 10.62 -0.41 12.49
C ASP A 163 10.81 -1.35 11.31
N ILE A 164 11.74 -1.04 10.40
CA ILE A 164 11.97 -1.85 9.20
C ILE A 164 13.43 -2.23 9.05
N PHE A 165 13.68 -3.52 8.82
CA PHE A 165 15.00 -4.09 8.52
C PHE A 165 14.95 -4.79 7.18
N ILE A 166 15.86 -4.40 6.27
CA ILE A 166 15.95 -4.98 4.93
C ILE A 166 17.28 -5.71 4.76
N LEU A 167 17.19 -6.98 4.46
CA LEU A 167 18.32 -7.81 4.06
C LEU A 167 18.41 -7.80 2.53
N TYR A 168 19.56 -7.48 1.99
CA TYR A 168 19.81 -7.53 0.55
C TYR A 168 21.16 -8.22 0.24
N PRO A 169 21.31 -8.90 -0.89
CA PRO A 169 22.53 -9.61 -1.23
C PRO A 169 23.65 -8.62 -1.57
N GLU A 170 24.78 -8.72 -0.85
CA GLU A 170 25.97 -7.90 -1.11
C GLU A 170 26.46 -8.08 -2.54
N GLY A 171 26.73 -6.96 -3.21
CA GLY A 171 27.24 -6.94 -4.59
C GLY A 171 26.25 -7.43 -5.67
N ARG A 172 24.97 -7.74 -5.31
CA ARG A 172 23.95 -8.23 -6.24
C ARG A 172 22.73 -7.33 -6.41
N VAL A 173 22.82 -6.11 -5.91
CA VAL A 173 21.87 -5.02 -6.18
C VAL A 173 22.59 -3.90 -6.91
N SER A 174 21.86 -3.12 -7.71
CA SER A 174 22.47 -1.96 -8.38
C SER A 174 22.91 -0.90 -7.37
N ASP A 175 23.88 -0.08 -7.73
CA ASP A 175 24.35 1.03 -6.86
C ASP A 175 23.21 2.00 -6.51
N VAL A 176 22.29 2.24 -7.44
CA VAL A 176 21.13 3.11 -7.21
C VAL A 176 20.23 2.51 -6.15
N GLN A 177 19.83 1.24 -6.31
CA GLN A 177 18.97 0.54 -5.35
C GLN A 177 19.62 0.44 -3.97
N ARG A 178 20.92 0.15 -3.91
CA ARG A 178 21.67 0.13 -2.65
C ARG A 178 21.60 1.49 -1.96
N ARG A 179 21.85 2.58 -2.69
CA ARG A 179 21.76 3.93 -2.14
C ARG A 179 20.34 4.26 -1.69
N GLN A 180 19.33 3.91 -2.44
CA GLN A 180 17.93 4.10 -2.04
C GLN A 180 17.58 3.39 -0.73
N MET A 181 18.19 2.23 -0.43
CA MET A 181 17.97 1.51 0.82
C MET A 181 18.82 2.01 1.99
N THR A 182 20.04 2.54 1.72
CA THR A 182 21.02 2.84 2.78
C THR A 182 21.19 4.32 3.12
N THR A 183 20.59 5.23 2.36
CA THR A 183 20.72 6.68 2.58
C THR A 183 19.43 7.37 3.01
N VAL A 184 18.34 6.62 3.18
CA VAL A 184 17.10 7.17 3.72
C VAL A 184 17.26 7.43 5.21
N GLN A 185 17.01 8.67 5.63
CA GLN A 185 16.95 9.01 7.05
C GLN A 185 15.59 8.53 7.60
N LEU A 186 15.63 7.51 8.43
CA LEU A 186 14.49 7.03 9.20
C LEU A 186 14.47 7.74 10.56
N THR A 187 13.29 7.89 11.13
CA THR A 187 13.10 8.57 12.43
C THR A 187 13.68 7.72 13.60
N THR A 188 13.92 6.44 13.38
CA THR A 188 14.49 5.53 14.36
C THR A 188 15.77 4.92 13.82
N PHE A 189 16.90 5.29 14.42
CA PHE A 189 18.18 4.62 14.18
C PHE A 189 18.39 3.59 15.28
N ILE A 190 18.60 2.33 14.89
CA ILE A 190 19.28 1.35 15.73
C ILE A 190 20.68 1.22 15.14
N THR A 191 21.68 1.77 15.83
CA THR A 191 23.10 1.54 15.56
C THR A 191 23.50 0.21 16.14
#